data_c0bd1864ad673f1931ffb8373d461a7d
#
_entry.id   c0bd1864ad673f1931ffb8373d461a7d
#
_cell.length_a   1.000
_cell.length_b   1.000
_cell.length_c   1.000
_cell.angle_alpha   90.00
_cell.angle_beta   90.00
_cell.angle_gamma   90.00
#
_symmetry.space_group_name_H-M   'P 1'
#
loop_
_entity.id
_entity.type
_entity.pdbx_description
1 polymer ?
#
loop_
_entity_poly.entity_id
_entity_poly.type
_entity_poly.pdbx_seq_one_letter_code
_entity_poly.pdbx_strand_id
1 'polypeptide(L)' 'MRTLQNLPAEETLQVLIHREPFPLYEVLRNAGYAWQTNALADGSFNILISRAA' A
#
# COMPACT_ATOMS: atom_id res chain seq x y z
N MET A 1 7.76 -11.38 17.95
CA MET A 1 7.93 -11.01 17.53
C MET A 1 7.83 -10.19 17.01
N ARG A 2 7.63 -9.62 16.77
CA ARG A 2 7.60 -9.01 16.33
C ARG A 2 7.90 -8.14 15.69
N THR A 3 7.82 -7.80 15.77
CA THR A 3 8.58 -6.95 15.04
C THR A 3 8.01 -6.41 13.77
N LEU A 4 6.89 -6.78 13.37
CA LEU A 4 6.29 -6.31 12.13
C LEU A 4 5.95 -4.87 12.18
N GLN A 5 5.64 -4.35 13.33
CA GLN A 5 5.28 -2.96 13.45
C GLN A 5 6.50 -2.06 13.32
N ASN A 6 7.68 -2.64 13.17
CA ASN A 6 8.89 -1.85 13.04
C ASN A 6 9.42 -1.85 11.63
N LEU A 7 8.54 -1.73 10.65
CA LEU A 7 8.97 -1.70 9.26
C LEU A 7 9.89 -0.52 9.01
N PRO A 8 11.02 -0.77 8.37
CA PRO A 8 11.90 0.35 7.99
C PRO A 8 11.23 1.25 6.98
N ALA A 9 11.70 2.49 6.90
CA ALA A 9 11.08 3.44 6.00
C ALA A 9 11.19 3.02 4.55
N GLU A 10 12.23 2.26 4.20
CA GLU A 10 12.43 1.86 2.83
C GLU A 10 11.67 0.61 2.46
N GLU A 11 10.97 0.00 3.39
CA GLU A 11 10.21 -1.19 3.06
C GLU A 11 8.90 -0.83 2.41
N THR A 12 8.44 -1.72 1.54
CA THR A 12 7.21 -1.53 0.82
C THR A 12 6.24 -2.62 1.21
N LEU A 13 5.03 -2.23 1.58
CA LEU A 13 3.96 -3.16 1.88
C LEU A 13 3.17 -3.42 0.61
N GLN A 14 2.94 -4.68 0.32
CA GLN A 14 2.21 -5.06 -0.89
C GLN A 14 0.85 -5.59 -0.52
N VAL A 15 -0.19 -5.04 -1.14
CA VAL A 15 -1.57 -5.42 -0.89
C VAL A 15 -2.19 -5.84 -2.21
N LEU A 16 -2.83 -7.02 -2.21
CA LEU A 16 -3.51 -7.52 -3.39
C LEU A 16 -5.01 -7.54 -3.13
N ILE A 17 -5.78 -6.84 -3.96
CA ILE A 17 -7.21 -6.77 -3.79
C ILE A 17 -7.88 -6.84 -5.16
N HIS A 18 -9.19 -7.11 -5.13
CA HIS A 18 -9.94 -7.35 -6.36
C HIS A 18 -10.65 -6.11 -6.86
N ARG A 19 -10.50 -4.98 -6.19
CA ARG A 19 -11.11 -3.74 -6.63
C ARG A 19 -10.19 -2.60 -6.22
N GLU A 20 -10.34 -1.47 -6.87
CA GLU A 20 -9.52 -0.32 -6.54
C GLU A 20 -9.96 0.27 -5.20
N PRO A 21 -9.06 0.37 -4.23
CA PRO A 21 -9.42 0.77 -2.87
C PRO A 21 -9.38 2.28 -2.69
N PHE A 22 -10.32 3.00 -3.29
CA PHE A 22 -10.33 4.44 -3.18
C PHE A 22 -10.35 4.94 -1.72
N PRO A 23 -11.15 4.35 -0.82
CA PRO A 23 -11.11 4.80 0.57
C PRO A 23 -9.75 4.62 1.21
N LEU A 24 -9.02 3.59 0.81
CA LEU A 24 -7.69 3.37 1.36
C LEU A 24 -6.72 4.45 0.93
N TYR A 25 -6.86 4.94 -0.28
CA TYR A 25 -5.97 5.98 -0.78
C TYR A 25 -6.04 7.22 0.09
N GLU A 26 -7.24 7.59 0.51
CA GLU A 26 -7.40 8.76 1.35
C GLU A 26 -6.75 8.57 2.71
N VAL A 27 -6.89 7.38 3.27
CA VAL A 27 -6.25 7.07 4.55
C VAL A 27 -4.74 7.14 4.41
N LEU A 28 -4.20 6.60 3.33
CA LEU A 28 -2.76 6.60 3.12
C LEU A 28 -2.23 8.03 2.97
N ARG A 29 -2.95 8.85 2.21
CA ARG A 29 -2.52 10.22 2.01
C ARG A 29 -2.51 10.99 3.32
N ASN A 30 -3.56 10.82 4.12
CA ASN A 30 -3.65 11.53 5.39
C ASN A 30 -2.61 11.05 6.38
N ALA A 31 -2.18 9.81 6.26
CA ALA A 31 -1.18 9.27 7.17
C ALA A 31 0.25 9.52 6.70
N GLY A 32 0.42 10.10 5.52
CA GLY A 32 1.76 10.41 5.05
C GLY A 32 2.43 9.27 4.33
N TYR A 33 1.67 8.39 3.71
CA TYR A 33 2.22 7.29 2.94
C TYR A 33 2.12 7.58 1.46
N ALA A 34 3.05 6.98 0.70
CA ALA A 34 2.97 6.97 -0.74
C ALA A 34 2.53 5.58 -1.19
N TRP A 35 1.90 5.51 -2.34
CA TRP A 35 1.47 4.22 -2.84
C TRP A 35 1.50 4.22 -4.35
N GLN A 36 1.50 3.01 -4.90
CA GLN A 36 1.45 2.82 -6.34
C GLN A 36 0.49 1.67 -6.64
N THR A 37 -0.44 1.91 -7.54
CA THR A 37 -1.44 0.91 -7.90
C THR A 37 -1.11 0.33 -9.27
N ASN A 38 -1.07 -0.98 -9.37
CA ASN A 38 -0.85 -1.68 -10.62
C ASN A 38 -2.04 -2.57 -10.92
N ALA A 39 -2.66 -2.36 -12.07
CA ALA A 39 -3.78 -3.19 -12.48
C ALA A 39 -3.23 -4.49 -13.08
N LEU A 40 -3.78 -5.61 -12.64
CA LEU A 40 -3.36 -6.91 -13.12
C LEU A 40 -4.32 -7.43 -14.17
N ALA A 41 -3.86 -8.42 -14.91
CA ALA A 41 -4.63 -8.91 -16.05
C ALA A 41 -5.92 -9.60 -15.63
N ASP A 42 -5.97 -10.14 -14.42
CA ASP A 42 -7.14 -10.85 -13.94
C ASP A 42 -8.16 -9.93 -13.27
N GLY A 43 -7.97 -8.64 -13.33
CA GLY A 43 -8.90 -7.70 -12.72
C GLY A 43 -8.55 -7.31 -11.30
N SER A 44 -7.45 -7.82 -10.78
CA SER A 44 -7.00 -7.46 -9.44
C SER A 44 -6.12 -6.24 -9.49
N PHE A 45 -5.86 -5.69 -8.30
CA PHE A 45 -4.95 -4.55 -8.17
C PHE A 45 -3.89 -4.86 -7.13
N ASN A 46 -2.66 -4.54 -7.48
CA ASN A 46 -1.53 -4.70 -6.58
C ASN A 46 -1.11 -3.32 -6.11
N ILE A 47 -1.26 -3.07 -4.81
CA ILE A 47 -0.98 -1.77 -4.23
C ILE A 47 0.33 -1.86 -3.47
N LEU A 48 1.28 -1.04 -3.86
CA LEU A 48 2.56 -0.97 -3.16
C LEU A 48 2.56 0.29 -2.31
N ILE A 49 2.67 0.11 -1.01
CA ILE A 49 2.59 1.20 -0.05
C ILE A 49 3.93 1.37 0.62
N SER A 50 4.43 2.59 0.63
CA SER A 50 5.68 2.89 1.30
C SER A 50 5.54 4.20 2.03
N ARG A 51 6.48 4.49 2.92
CA ARG A 51 6.45 5.73 3.66
C ARG A 51 6.89 6.87 2.78
N ALA A 52 6.12 7.94 2.80
CA ALA A 52 6.49 9.15 2.09
C ALA A 52 7.37 9.94 3.03
N ALA A 53 8.62 9.81 2.86
CA ALA A 53 9.51 10.49 3.79
C ALA A 53 9.58 11.94 3.59
#